data_828f8884e85a30f92c1b18dcce649168
#
_entry.id   828f8884e85a30f92c1b18dcce649168
#
_cell.length_a   1.000
_cell.length_b   1.000
_cell.length_c   1.000
_cell.angle_alpha   90.00
_cell.angle_beta   90.00
_cell.angle_gamma   90.00
#
_symmetry.space_group_name_H-M   'P 1'
#
loop_
_entity.id
_entity.type
_entity.pdbx_description
1 polymer ?
#
loop_
_entity_poly.entity_id
_entity_poly.type
_entity_poly.pdbx_seq_one_letter_code
_entity_poly.pdbx_strand_id
1 'polypeptide(L)'
;MSKDLITPIMRIQIELAIANAKDDFHALRSLEIEAKHLALSGSEIDAAKRGGSFDLLVDIAVKFALAFHAGDSEASAVAKRQLIAFGVPEIASELPAFIEKLELSLAR
;
A
#
# COMPACT_ATOMS: atom_id res chain seq x y z
N MET A 1 1.27 23.98 5.70
CA MET A 1 1.63 22.69 6.31
C MET A 1 1.01 21.55 5.51
N SER A 2 1.84 20.71 4.98
CA SER A 2 1.31 19.60 4.19
C SER A 2 0.82 18.48 5.11
N LYS A 3 -0.35 17.96 4.80
CA LYS A 3 -0.88 16.79 5.47
C LYS A 3 -0.30 15.54 4.82
N ASP A 4 0.09 14.59 5.63
CA ASP A 4 0.45 13.28 5.12
C ASP A 4 -0.84 12.56 4.73
N LEU A 5 -1.11 12.53 3.43
CA LEU A 5 -2.30 11.85 2.90
C LEU A 5 -2.15 10.34 3.00
N ILE A 6 -0.91 9.85 2.88
CA ILE A 6 -0.62 8.44 3.10
C ILE A 6 -0.29 8.28 4.57
N THR A 7 -1.28 7.88 5.35
CA THR A 7 -1.12 7.71 6.80
C THR A 7 -0.20 6.53 7.12
N PRO A 8 0.36 6.46 8.35
CA PRO A 8 1.16 5.31 8.74
C PRO A 8 0.43 3.98 8.60
N ILE A 9 -0.88 3.96 8.88
CA ILE A 9 -1.70 2.75 8.74
C ILE A 9 -1.82 2.34 7.27
N MET A 10 -2.06 3.28 6.38
CA MET A 10 -2.13 3.01 4.95
C MET A 10 -0.76 2.56 4.43
N ARG A 11 0.29 3.27 4.86
CA ARG A 11 1.66 2.99 4.42
C ARG A 11 2.07 1.56 4.75
N ILE A 12 1.85 1.13 6.00
CA ILE A 12 2.29 -0.22 6.41
C ILE A 12 1.52 -1.31 5.65
N GLN A 13 0.26 -1.07 5.32
CA GLN A 13 -0.52 -2.04 4.57
C GLN A 13 -0.03 -2.14 3.13
N ILE A 14 0.32 -1.01 2.51
CA ILE A 14 0.94 -1.01 1.18
C ILE A 14 2.27 -1.75 1.20
N GLU A 15 3.09 -1.50 2.21
CA GLU A 15 4.40 -2.14 2.35
C GLU A 15 4.26 -3.66 2.50
N LEU A 16 3.30 -4.10 3.31
CA LEU A 16 3.03 -5.53 3.48
C LEU A 16 2.62 -6.18 2.17
N ALA A 17 1.74 -5.52 1.42
CA ALA A 17 1.26 -6.06 0.15
C ALA A 17 2.40 -6.22 -0.85
N ILE A 18 3.24 -5.20 -0.98
CA ILE A 18 4.35 -5.23 -1.93
C ILE A 18 5.41 -6.25 -1.51
N ALA A 19 5.76 -6.28 -0.22
CA ALA A 19 6.75 -7.24 0.27
C ALA A 19 6.28 -8.68 0.03
N ASN A 20 4.98 -8.94 0.24
CA ASN A 20 4.43 -10.26 -0.02
C ASN A 20 4.45 -10.60 -1.51
N ALA A 21 4.15 -9.62 -2.36
CA ALA A 21 4.20 -9.82 -3.82
C ALA A 21 5.61 -10.13 -4.31
N LYS A 22 6.61 -9.62 -3.61
CA LYS A 22 8.02 -9.87 -3.94
C LYS A 22 8.58 -11.10 -3.25
N ASP A 23 7.80 -11.78 -2.44
CA ASP A 23 8.24 -12.92 -1.61
C ASP A 23 9.42 -12.54 -0.71
N ASP A 24 9.43 -11.32 -0.22
CA ASP A 24 10.47 -10.82 0.66
C ASP A 24 10.10 -11.14 2.11
N PHE A 25 10.39 -12.36 2.53
CA PHE A 25 9.99 -12.86 3.85
C PHE A 25 10.68 -12.13 5.00
N HIS A 26 11.90 -11.65 4.76
CA HIS A 26 12.62 -10.90 5.77
C HIS A 26 11.92 -9.57 6.03
N ALA A 27 11.59 -8.84 4.96
CA ALA A 27 10.87 -7.58 5.08
C ALA A 27 9.48 -7.80 5.69
N LEU A 28 8.78 -8.87 5.27
CA LEU A 28 7.45 -9.17 5.83
C LEU A 28 7.49 -9.34 7.34
N ARG A 29 8.49 -10.05 7.85
CA ARG A 29 8.60 -10.27 9.29
C ARG A 29 8.74 -8.95 10.05
N SER A 30 9.61 -8.07 9.57
CA SER A 30 9.80 -6.76 10.20
C SER A 30 8.55 -5.89 10.09
N LEU A 31 7.88 -5.93 8.94
CA LEU A 31 6.68 -5.15 8.71
C LEU A 31 5.51 -5.64 9.56
N GLU A 32 5.39 -6.95 9.78
CA GLU A 32 4.35 -7.48 10.65
C GLU A 32 4.52 -7.02 12.10
N ILE A 33 5.76 -6.95 12.56
CA ILE A 33 6.04 -6.44 13.91
C ILE A 33 5.64 -4.96 14.00
N GLU A 34 6.02 -4.17 13.00
CA GLU A 34 5.68 -2.76 12.95
C GLU A 34 4.16 -2.57 12.88
N ALA A 35 3.48 -3.38 12.08
CA ALA A 35 2.02 -3.30 11.94
C ALA A 35 1.32 -3.57 13.28
N LYS A 36 1.82 -4.52 14.06
CA LYS A 36 1.27 -4.79 15.38
C LYS A 36 1.48 -3.62 16.33
N HIS A 37 2.62 -2.94 16.24
CA HIS A 37 2.88 -1.74 17.02
C HIS A 37 1.93 -0.60 16.63
N LEU A 38 1.44 -0.60 15.39
CA LEU A 38 0.45 0.37 14.92
C LEU A 38 -0.99 -0.09 15.22
N ALA A 39 -1.12 -1.16 16.00
CA ALA A 39 -2.39 -1.71 16.45
C ALA A 39 -3.24 -2.36 15.35
N LEU A 40 -2.62 -2.82 14.27
CA LEU A 40 -3.33 -3.63 13.30
C LEU A 40 -3.56 -5.03 13.87
N SER A 41 -4.74 -5.57 13.62
CA SER A 41 -5.06 -6.94 14.02
C SER A 41 -4.40 -7.94 13.07
N GLY A 42 -4.34 -9.21 13.49
CA GLY A 42 -3.85 -10.27 12.62
C GLY A 42 -4.65 -10.36 11.31
N SER A 43 -5.96 -10.18 11.39
CA SER A 43 -6.82 -10.21 10.20
C SER A 43 -6.51 -9.07 9.24
N GLU A 44 -6.23 -7.88 9.79
CA GLU A 44 -5.87 -6.73 8.95
C GLU A 44 -4.51 -6.92 8.28
N ILE A 45 -3.56 -7.50 9.00
CA ILE A 45 -2.24 -7.82 8.45
C ILE A 45 -2.37 -8.86 7.34
N ASP A 46 -3.15 -9.91 7.56
CA ASP A 46 -3.38 -10.94 6.56
C ASP A 46 -4.05 -10.39 5.32
N ALA A 47 -5.04 -9.50 5.49
CA ALA A 47 -5.71 -8.87 4.37
C ALA A 47 -4.74 -8.04 3.54
N ALA A 48 -3.87 -7.27 4.19
CA ALA A 48 -2.86 -6.45 3.50
C ALA A 48 -1.89 -7.32 2.70
N LYS A 49 -1.44 -8.42 3.29
CA LYS A 49 -0.54 -9.36 2.59
C LYS A 49 -1.20 -9.94 1.34
N ARG A 50 -2.51 -10.14 1.38
CA ARG A 50 -3.27 -10.64 0.22
C ARG A 50 -3.67 -9.55 -0.76
N GLY A 51 -3.28 -8.30 -0.49
CA GLY A 51 -3.51 -7.19 -1.40
C GLY A 51 -4.83 -6.48 -1.21
N GLY A 52 -5.33 -6.44 0.02
CA GLY A 52 -6.57 -5.75 0.32
C GLY A 52 -6.58 -5.11 1.69
N SER A 53 -7.74 -4.57 2.07
CA SER A 53 -7.95 -3.96 3.37
C SER A 53 -9.45 -3.95 3.67
N PHE A 54 -9.77 -3.95 4.95
CA PHE A 54 -11.17 -3.78 5.37
C PHE A 54 -11.62 -2.32 5.26
N ASP A 55 -10.70 -1.38 5.18
CA ASP A 55 -10.98 0.02 4.92
C ASP A 55 -11.00 0.24 3.41
N LEU A 56 -12.12 0.71 2.88
CA LEU A 56 -12.29 0.83 1.43
C LEU A 56 -11.24 1.71 0.78
N LEU A 57 -10.93 2.85 1.38
CA LEU A 57 -9.92 3.75 0.82
C LEU A 57 -8.54 3.10 0.80
N VAL A 58 -8.17 2.47 1.91
CA VAL A 58 -6.89 1.77 2.00
C VAL A 58 -6.85 0.60 1.02
N ASP A 59 -7.97 -0.12 0.87
CA ASP A 59 -8.08 -1.22 -0.08
C ASP A 59 -7.77 -0.76 -1.51
N ILE A 60 -8.36 0.37 -1.91
CA ILE A 60 -8.11 0.94 -3.24
C ILE A 60 -6.65 1.36 -3.38
N ALA A 61 -6.09 2.00 -2.35
CA ALA A 61 -4.69 2.43 -2.37
C ALA A 61 -3.74 1.24 -2.49
N VAL A 62 -4.00 0.17 -1.76
CA VAL A 62 -3.20 -1.05 -1.82
C VAL A 62 -3.26 -1.67 -3.21
N LYS A 63 -4.46 -1.74 -3.79
CA LYS A 63 -4.63 -2.28 -5.14
C LYS A 63 -3.94 -1.42 -6.19
N PHE A 64 -3.99 -0.10 -6.04
CA PHE A 64 -3.22 0.80 -6.92
C PHE A 64 -1.73 0.50 -6.81
N ALA A 65 -1.23 0.37 -5.58
CA ALA A 65 0.19 0.14 -5.33
C ALA A 65 0.65 -1.17 -5.97
N LEU A 66 -0.12 -2.23 -5.82
CA LEU A 66 0.22 -3.53 -6.41
C LEU A 66 0.20 -3.47 -7.94
N ALA A 67 -0.80 -2.81 -8.51
CA ALA A 67 -0.90 -2.65 -9.96
C ALA A 67 0.27 -1.84 -10.50
N PHE A 68 0.62 -0.76 -9.83
CA PHE A 68 1.74 0.08 -10.22
C PHE A 68 3.06 -0.69 -10.13
N HIS A 69 3.25 -1.42 -9.04
CA HIS A 69 4.43 -2.25 -8.83
C HIS A 69 4.56 -3.31 -9.92
N ALA A 70 3.45 -3.92 -10.32
CA ALA A 70 3.43 -4.95 -11.35
C ALA A 70 3.57 -4.39 -12.77
N GLY A 71 3.52 -3.07 -12.93
CA GLY A 71 3.55 -2.46 -14.26
C GLY A 71 2.25 -2.61 -15.02
N ASP A 72 1.16 -2.89 -14.30
CA ASP A 72 -0.17 -3.05 -14.91
C ASP A 72 -0.84 -1.68 -15.04
N SER A 73 -0.62 -1.03 -16.18
CA SER A 73 -1.11 0.34 -16.38
C SER A 73 -2.65 0.41 -16.41
N GLU A 74 -3.30 -0.64 -16.87
CA GLU A 74 -4.76 -0.67 -16.94
C GLU A 74 -5.38 -0.75 -15.54
N ALA A 75 -4.88 -1.68 -14.71
CA ALA A 75 -5.35 -1.80 -13.34
C ALA A 75 -5.00 -0.56 -12.51
N SER A 76 -3.83 0.03 -12.74
CA SER A 76 -3.44 1.27 -12.08
C SER A 76 -4.40 2.41 -12.42
N ALA A 77 -4.78 2.51 -13.70
CA ALA A 77 -5.71 3.56 -14.14
C ALA A 77 -7.09 3.38 -13.53
N VAL A 78 -7.56 2.15 -13.39
CA VAL A 78 -8.85 1.86 -12.74
C VAL A 78 -8.80 2.29 -11.28
N ALA A 79 -7.77 1.89 -10.55
CA ALA A 79 -7.63 2.26 -9.14
C ALA A 79 -7.48 3.77 -8.97
N LYS A 80 -6.74 4.42 -9.86
CA LYS A 80 -6.60 5.88 -9.85
C LYS A 80 -7.95 6.57 -9.99
N ARG A 81 -8.78 6.10 -10.92
CA ARG A 81 -10.11 6.66 -11.10
C ARG A 81 -10.98 6.48 -9.86
N GLN A 82 -10.82 5.34 -9.19
CA GLN A 82 -11.55 5.07 -7.95
C GLN A 82 -11.12 6.03 -6.83
N LEU A 83 -9.82 6.32 -6.72
CA LEU A 83 -9.32 7.28 -5.73
C LEU A 83 -9.87 8.68 -6.01
N ILE A 84 -9.90 9.08 -7.29
CA ILE A 84 -10.46 10.38 -7.68
C ILE A 84 -11.94 10.45 -7.34
N ALA A 85 -12.69 9.39 -7.67
CA ALA A 85 -14.12 9.32 -7.36
C ALA A 85 -14.38 9.31 -5.85
N PHE A 86 -13.46 8.76 -5.08
CA PHE A 86 -13.55 8.73 -3.62
C PHE A 86 -13.27 10.13 -3.00
N GLY A 87 -12.75 11.06 -3.80
CA GLY A 87 -12.48 12.41 -3.34
C GLY A 87 -11.06 12.66 -2.86
N VAL A 88 -10.14 11.77 -3.18
CA VAL A 88 -8.73 11.87 -2.74
C VAL A 88 -7.75 11.74 -3.91
N PRO A 89 -7.89 12.61 -4.94
CA PRO A 89 -6.99 12.54 -6.10
C PRO A 89 -5.53 12.78 -5.71
N GLU A 90 -5.28 13.48 -4.62
CA GLU A 90 -3.94 13.76 -4.13
C GLU A 90 -3.20 12.47 -3.74
N ILE A 91 -3.91 11.50 -3.20
CA ILE A 91 -3.30 10.21 -2.86
C ILE A 91 -2.81 9.52 -4.14
N ALA A 92 -3.64 9.54 -5.19
CA ALA A 92 -3.27 8.96 -6.46
C ALA A 92 -2.03 9.62 -7.05
N SER A 93 -1.85 10.92 -6.81
CA SER A 93 -0.68 11.66 -7.28
C SER A 93 0.59 11.32 -6.50
N GLU A 94 0.47 11.02 -5.21
CA GLU A 94 1.61 10.76 -4.34
C GLU A 94 2.06 9.31 -4.33
N LEU A 95 1.15 8.39 -4.59
CA LEU A 95 1.46 6.96 -4.50
C LEU A 95 2.61 6.50 -5.41
N PRO A 96 2.68 6.91 -6.68
CA PRO A 96 3.78 6.45 -7.54
C PRO A 96 5.16 6.74 -6.97
N ALA A 97 5.39 7.97 -6.49
CA ALA A 97 6.68 8.34 -5.91
C ALA A 97 6.95 7.56 -4.62
N PHE A 98 5.91 7.39 -3.81
CA PHE A 98 6.03 6.62 -2.57
C PHE A 98 6.41 5.16 -2.86
N ILE A 99 5.76 4.55 -3.85
CA ILE A 99 6.01 3.16 -4.22
C ILE A 99 7.43 2.99 -4.78
N GLU A 100 7.87 3.90 -5.63
CA GLU A 100 9.23 3.85 -6.17
C GLU A 100 10.28 3.93 -5.06
N LYS A 101 10.06 4.83 -4.11
CA LYS A 101 10.94 4.97 -2.96
C LYS A 101 10.95 3.71 -2.10
N LEU A 102 9.77 3.13 -1.89
CA LEU A 102 9.62 1.89 -1.14
C LEU A 102 10.34 0.73 -1.82
N GLU A 103 10.21 0.61 -3.13
CA GLU A 103 10.87 -0.45 -3.89
C GLU A 103 12.39 -0.36 -3.78
N LEU A 104 12.93 0.85 -3.79
CA LEU A 104 14.36 1.06 -3.59
C LEU A 104 14.79 0.59 -2.19
N SER A 105 13.96 0.85 -1.20
CA SER A 105 14.22 0.44 0.18
C SER A 105 14.19 -1.09 0.32
N LEU A 106 13.21 -1.74 -0.31
CA LEU A 106 13.05 -3.19 -0.24
C LEU A 106 14.04 -3.96 -1.11
N ALA A 107 14.70 -3.29 -2.04
CA ALA A 107 15.65 -3.92 -2.95
C ALA A 107 17.00 -4.20 -2.31
N ARG A 108 17.24 -3.73 -1.10
CA ARG A 108 18.51 -3.91 -0.41
C ARG A 108 18.66 -5.29 0.20
#